data_92004c2f97dd7431e51f81f8b8023395
#
_entry.id   92004c2f97dd7431e51f81f8b8023395
#
_cell.length_a   1.000
_cell.length_b   1.000
_cell.length_c   1.000
_cell.angle_alpha   90.00
_cell.angle_beta   90.00
_cell.angle_gamma   90.00
#
_symmetry.space_group_name_H-M   'P 1'
#
loop_
_entity.id
_entity.type
_entity.pdbx_description
1 polymer ?
#
loop_
_entity_poly.entity_id
_entity_poly.type
_entity_poly.pdbx_seq_one_letter_code
_entity_poly.pdbx_strand_id
1 'polypeptide(L)'
;MSLILTRTVALVALLATLTGCRTHSGIVATNPGLSLSPTCTDAVAAYGDRDQVPYDYYEVALVTADGNSVYTGNGDLLKAMRSNAASVGANGLVINSLGATHATVKIIGAAVGGNDADRKGQAIAIWMPSDTARVREACGK
;
A
#
# COMPACT_ATOMS: atom_id res chain seq x y z
N MET A 1 -11.16 -48.18 7.24
CA MET A 1 -10.08 -47.33 6.80
C MET A 1 -10.53 -46.26 5.77
N SER A 2 -11.53 -46.55 4.96
CA SER A 2 -12.05 -45.62 3.91
C SER A 2 -12.77 -44.36 4.44
N LEU A 3 -13.51 -44.48 5.57
CA LEU A 3 -14.30 -43.36 6.13
C LEU A 3 -13.45 -42.26 6.79
N ILE A 4 -12.25 -42.58 7.27
CA ILE A 4 -11.36 -41.63 7.93
C ILE A 4 -10.66 -40.74 6.86
N LEU A 5 -10.32 -41.34 5.72
CA LEU A 5 -9.67 -40.68 4.61
C LEU A 5 -10.59 -39.61 3.97
N THR A 6 -11.89 -39.91 3.85
CA THR A 6 -12.89 -39.01 3.28
C THR A 6 -13.15 -37.78 4.18
N ARG A 7 -13.08 -37.92 5.51
CA ARG A 7 -13.28 -36.84 6.46
C ARG A 7 -12.09 -35.89 6.52
N THR A 8 -10.85 -36.37 6.38
CA THR A 8 -9.66 -35.57 6.35
C THR A 8 -9.55 -34.71 5.07
N VAL A 9 -9.93 -35.27 3.92
CA VAL A 9 -9.94 -34.51 2.65
C VAL A 9 -10.98 -33.41 2.67
N ALA A 10 -12.16 -33.61 3.25
CA ALA A 10 -13.20 -32.59 3.37
C ALA A 10 -12.77 -31.42 4.29
N LEU A 11 -12.00 -31.69 5.36
CA LEU A 11 -11.54 -30.69 6.30
C LEU A 11 -10.43 -29.82 5.68
N VAL A 12 -9.53 -30.38 4.88
CA VAL A 12 -8.46 -29.66 4.18
C VAL A 12 -9.03 -28.78 3.06
N ALA A 13 -10.09 -29.26 2.35
CA ALA A 13 -10.74 -28.45 1.32
C ALA A 13 -11.47 -27.21 1.89
N LEU A 14 -11.99 -27.27 3.12
CA LEU A 14 -12.68 -26.18 3.77
C LEU A 14 -11.72 -25.06 4.25
N LEU A 15 -10.45 -25.39 4.56
CA LEU A 15 -9.45 -24.38 4.97
C LEU A 15 -8.89 -23.57 3.79
N ALA A 16 -9.01 -24.05 2.55
CA ALA A 16 -8.46 -23.37 1.37
C ALA A 16 -9.30 -22.19 0.86
N THR A 17 -10.53 -21.99 1.39
CA THR A 17 -11.44 -20.92 0.92
C THR A 17 -11.37 -19.60 1.71
N LEU A 18 -10.45 -19.49 2.69
CA LEU A 18 -10.24 -18.28 3.49
C LEU A 18 -9.22 -17.29 2.87
N THR A 19 -9.07 -17.28 1.55
CA THR A 19 -8.31 -16.21 0.87
C THR A 19 -9.16 -14.94 0.82
N GLY A 20 -9.19 -14.24 1.94
CA GLY A 20 -9.93 -13.00 2.13
C GLY A 20 -9.49 -11.87 1.21
N CYS A 21 -10.33 -10.87 1.10
CA CYS A 21 -10.20 -9.64 0.34
C CYS A 21 -8.77 -9.09 0.41
N ARG A 22 -8.03 -9.12 -0.70
CA ARG A 22 -6.68 -8.56 -0.79
C ARG A 22 -6.77 -7.12 -1.28
N THR A 23 -6.14 -6.22 -0.53
CA THR A 23 -5.76 -4.91 -1.05
C THR A 23 -4.66 -5.15 -2.09
N HIS A 24 -4.89 -4.70 -3.31
CA HIS A 24 -3.86 -4.69 -4.34
C HIS A 24 -3.00 -3.44 -4.18
N SER A 25 -1.71 -3.56 -4.44
CA SER A 25 -0.79 -2.44 -4.35
C SER A 25 0.28 -2.52 -5.42
N GLY A 26 0.76 -1.36 -5.86
CA GLY A 26 1.76 -1.23 -6.92
C GLY A 26 2.86 -0.25 -6.55
N ILE A 27 4.04 -0.46 -7.16
CA ILE A 27 5.21 0.40 -7.01
C ILE A 27 5.76 0.68 -8.41
N VAL A 28 5.98 1.95 -8.71
CA VAL A 28 6.67 2.40 -9.93
C VAL A 28 7.85 3.27 -9.51
N ALA A 29 9.08 2.77 -9.71
CA ALA A 29 10.29 3.53 -9.40
C ALA A 29 10.35 4.81 -10.26
N THR A 30 10.47 5.96 -9.62
CA THR A 30 10.62 7.26 -10.29
C THR A 30 12.08 7.67 -10.41
N ASN A 31 12.96 7.09 -9.57
CA ASN A 31 14.38 7.33 -9.60
C ASN A 31 15.15 6.01 -9.58
N PRO A 32 15.33 5.36 -10.74
CA PRO A 32 15.98 4.02 -10.82
C PRO A 32 17.47 4.03 -10.46
N GLY A 33 18.10 5.22 -10.42
CA GLY A 33 19.50 5.36 -9.98
C GLY A 33 19.68 5.39 -8.46
N LEU A 34 18.59 5.53 -7.70
CA LEU A 34 18.63 5.58 -6.24
C LEU A 34 18.33 4.19 -5.66
N SER A 35 19.38 3.51 -5.20
CA SER A 35 19.26 2.20 -4.54
C SER A 35 19.34 2.37 -3.03
N LEU A 36 18.23 2.17 -2.34
CA LEU A 36 18.13 2.28 -0.89
C LEU A 36 17.86 0.91 -0.27
N SER A 37 18.36 0.69 0.94
CA SER A 37 17.99 -0.49 1.73
C SER A 37 16.55 -0.34 2.24
N PRO A 38 15.74 -1.42 2.25
CA PRO A 38 14.41 -1.39 2.83
C PRO A 38 14.40 -0.88 4.27
N THR A 39 13.35 -0.15 4.63
CA THR A 39 13.10 0.32 6.00
C THR A 39 11.90 -0.40 6.61
N CYS A 40 11.52 -0.07 7.84
CA CYS A 40 10.31 -0.60 8.47
C CYS A 40 9.09 0.30 8.15
N THR A 41 7.91 -0.29 8.11
CA THR A 41 6.66 0.41 7.80
C THR A 41 6.37 1.55 8.78
N ASP A 42 6.73 1.38 10.05
CA ASP A 42 6.51 2.38 11.11
C ASP A 42 7.39 3.63 10.93
N ALA A 43 8.51 3.50 10.23
CA ALA A 43 9.37 4.63 9.91
C ALA A 43 8.85 5.51 8.76
N VAL A 44 7.84 5.06 8.02
CA VAL A 44 7.29 5.83 6.90
C VAL A 44 6.26 6.83 7.40
N ALA A 45 6.64 8.10 7.51
CA ALA A 45 5.73 9.20 7.84
C ALA A 45 4.81 9.52 6.65
N ALA A 46 3.57 9.96 6.92
CA ALA A 46 2.64 10.36 5.87
C ALA A 46 2.38 11.87 5.95
N TYR A 47 2.50 12.55 4.81
CA TYR A 47 2.28 13.98 4.66
C TYR A 47 1.15 14.21 3.66
N GLY A 48 0.24 15.11 3.99
CA GLY A 48 -0.89 15.47 3.12
C GLY A 48 -0.47 16.35 1.94
N ASP A 49 0.65 17.05 2.06
CA ASP A 49 1.20 17.95 1.05
C ASP A 49 2.74 17.93 1.10
N ARG A 50 3.37 18.36 0.00
CA ARG A 50 4.83 18.51 -0.11
C ARG A 50 5.38 19.57 0.87
N ASP A 51 4.64 20.64 1.09
CA ASP A 51 5.02 21.74 1.99
C ASP A 51 5.05 21.32 3.48
N GLN A 52 4.45 20.18 3.81
CA GLN A 52 4.46 19.61 5.15
C GLN A 52 5.71 18.76 5.43
N VAL A 53 6.50 18.45 4.41
CA VAL A 53 7.71 17.64 4.57
C VAL A 53 8.80 18.52 5.21
N PRO A 54 9.32 18.12 6.41
CA PRO A 54 10.18 19.03 7.20
C PRO A 54 11.64 19.07 6.73
N TYR A 55 12.03 18.23 5.77
CA TYR A 55 13.40 18.07 5.30
C TYR A 55 13.47 18.03 3.79
N ASP A 56 14.66 18.29 3.25
CA ASP A 56 14.96 18.01 1.85
C ASP A 56 14.79 16.50 1.58
N TYR A 57 14.23 16.17 0.43
CA TYR A 57 13.91 14.78 0.09
C TYR A 57 14.16 14.48 -1.39
N TYR A 58 14.28 13.19 -1.66
CA TYR A 58 14.31 12.63 -3.01
C TYR A 58 13.06 11.79 -3.24
N GLU A 59 12.43 11.94 -4.40
CA GLU A 59 11.35 11.04 -4.82
C GLU A 59 11.96 9.69 -5.21
N VAL A 60 11.41 8.62 -4.65
CA VAL A 60 11.91 7.24 -4.84
C VAL A 60 11.00 6.47 -5.78
N ALA A 61 9.70 6.48 -5.51
CA ALA A 61 8.71 5.73 -6.27
C ALA A 61 7.32 6.34 -6.15
N LEU A 62 6.50 6.08 -7.16
CA LEU A 62 5.05 6.22 -7.08
C LEU A 62 4.50 4.93 -6.48
N VAL A 63 3.73 5.02 -5.41
CA VAL A 63 3.06 3.89 -4.76
C VAL A 63 1.55 4.03 -4.87
N THR A 64 0.89 2.92 -5.18
CA THR A 64 -0.56 2.84 -5.30
C THR A 64 -1.11 1.74 -4.41
N ALA A 65 -2.33 1.89 -3.95
CA ALA A 65 -3.09 0.84 -3.29
C ALA A 65 -4.55 0.94 -3.71
N ASP A 66 -5.20 -0.19 -3.91
CA ASP A 66 -6.63 -0.28 -4.19
C ASP A 66 -7.25 -1.44 -3.42
N GLY A 67 -8.53 -1.32 -3.15
CA GLY A 67 -9.29 -2.34 -2.45
C GLY A 67 -10.79 -2.07 -2.51
N ASN A 68 -11.58 -3.10 -2.22
CA ASN A 68 -13.03 -3.01 -2.25
C ASN A 68 -13.54 -1.98 -1.24
N SER A 69 -14.40 -1.03 -1.69
CA SER A 69 -14.89 0.08 -0.88
C SER A 69 -15.74 -0.33 0.33
N VAL A 70 -16.28 -1.55 0.34
CA VAL A 70 -17.09 -2.08 1.45
C VAL A 70 -16.22 -2.55 2.61
N TYR A 71 -15.06 -3.16 2.31
CA TYR A 71 -14.20 -3.82 3.30
C TYR A 71 -12.85 -3.12 3.51
N THR A 72 -12.46 -2.21 2.62
CA THR A 72 -11.17 -1.52 2.67
C THR A 72 -11.37 -0.07 3.08
N GLY A 73 -10.84 0.31 4.23
CA GLY A 73 -10.82 1.69 4.71
C GLY A 73 -9.61 2.48 4.18
N ASN A 74 -9.64 3.80 4.35
CA ASN A 74 -8.49 4.66 4.02
C ASN A 74 -7.23 4.28 4.81
N GLY A 75 -7.41 3.77 6.04
CA GLY A 75 -6.31 3.26 6.87
C GLY A 75 -5.61 2.05 6.25
N ASP A 76 -6.36 1.13 5.63
CA ASP A 76 -5.81 -0.06 4.98
C ASP A 76 -5.02 0.31 3.73
N LEU A 77 -5.54 1.27 2.93
CA LEU A 77 -4.83 1.80 1.78
C LEU A 77 -3.52 2.48 2.21
N LEU A 78 -3.57 3.31 3.23
CA LEU A 78 -2.39 4.00 3.77
C LEU A 78 -1.35 3.00 4.29
N LYS A 79 -1.79 1.95 5.00
CA LYS A 79 -0.91 0.88 5.48
C LYS A 79 -0.23 0.14 4.32
N ALA A 80 -0.97 -0.19 3.27
CA ALA A 80 -0.42 -0.84 2.08
C ALA A 80 0.62 0.05 1.37
N MET A 81 0.31 1.35 1.19
CA MET A 81 1.25 2.31 0.60
C MET A 81 2.50 2.51 1.45
N ARG A 82 2.38 2.57 2.80
CA ARG A 82 3.55 2.61 3.71
C ARG A 82 4.42 1.37 3.59
N SER A 83 3.81 0.19 3.50
CA SER A 83 4.55 -1.07 3.31
C SER A 83 5.33 -1.06 2.00
N ASN A 84 4.71 -0.61 0.91
CA ASN A 84 5.38 -0.49 -0.39
C ASN A 84 6.51 0.53 -0.35
N ALA A 85 6.30 1.70 0.25
CA ALA A 85 7.34 2.72 0.41
C ALA A 85 8.53 2.20 1.24
N ALA A 86 8.26 1.49 2.34
CA ALA A 86 9.28 0.89 3.17
C ALA A 86 10.14 -0.13 2.39
N SER A 87 9.52 -0.93 1.52
CA SER A 87 10.22 -1.95 0.72
C SER A 87 11.23 -1.36 -0.27
N VAL A 88 11.05 -0.12 -0.69
CA VAL A 88 11.98 0.63 -1.56
C VAL A 88 12.89 1.59 -0.79
N GLY A 89 12.92 1.50 0.55
CA GLY A 89 13.80 2.28 1.41
C GLY A 89 13.35 3.72 1.68
N ALA A 90 12.12 4.08 1.30
CA ALA A 90 11.55 5.38 1.61
C ALA A 90 11.22 5.50 3.11
N ASN A 91 11.31 6.72 3.65
CA ASN A 91 10.95 7.04 5.04
C ASN A 91 9.82 8.07 5.13
N GLY A 92 9.22 8.43 4.00
CA GLY A 92 8.05 9.30 3.94
C GLY A 92 7.16 9.00 2.74
N LEU A 93 5.92 9.45 2.84
CA LEU A 93 4.89 9.43 1.79
C LEU A 93 4.28 10.82 1.66
N VAL A 94 4.20 11.35 0.45
CA VAL A 94 3.36 12.50 0.11
C VAL A 94 2.10 11.97 -0.56
N ILE A 95 0.95 12.18 0.06
CA ILE A 95 -0.33 11.62 -0.37
C ILE A 95 -0.91 12.49 -1.49
N ASN A 96 -1.08 11.93 -2.69
CA ASN A 96 -1.74 12.61 -3.81
C ASN A 96 -3.26 12.42 -3.78
N SER A 97 -3.71 11.21 -3.42
CA SER A 97 -5.13 10.89 -3.28
C SER A 97 -5.33 9.72 -2.32
N LEU A 98 -6.41 9.74 -1.56
CA LEU A 98 -6.76 8.67 -0.64
C LEU A 98 -8.28 8.50 -0.59
N GLY A 99 -8.76 7.34 -1.03
CA GLY A 99 -10.16 6.95 -0.92
C GLY A 99 -11.13 7.65 -1.88
N ALA A 100 -10.64 8.52 -2.77
CA ALA A 100 -11.47 9.22 -3.74
C ALA A 100 -11.59 8.41 -5.05
N THR A 101 -12.81 8.05 -5.42
CA THR A 101 -13.12 7.72 -6.81
C THR A 101 -13.36 9.05 -7.54
N HIS A 102 -12.41 9.44 -8.42
CA HIS A 102 -12.62 10.62 -9.26
C HIS A 102 -13.85 10.41 -10.14
N ALA A 103 -14.71 11.44 -10.26
CA ALA A 103 -15.90 11.40 -11.11
C ALA A 103 -15.59 11.00 -12.57
N THR A 104 -14.43 11.37 -13.08
CA THR A 104 -13.92 11.01 -14.41
C THR A 104 -13.68 9.52 -14.56
N VAL A 105 -13.18 8.85 -13.51
CA VAL A 105 -12.95 7.39 -13.50
C VAL A 105 -14.27 6.64 -13.45
N LYS A 106 -15.29 7.19 -12.79
CA LYS A 106 -16.66 6.63 -12.78
C LYS A 106 -17.26 6.54 -14.18
N ILE A 107 -17.10 7.58 -15.01
CA ILE A 107 -17.65 7.61 -16.36
C ILE A 107 -16.96 6.57 -17.25
N ILE A 108 -15.63 6.44 -17.16
CA ILE A 108 -14.87 5.47 -17.94
C ILE A 108 -15.07 4.05 -17.40
N GLY A 109 -15.10 3.87 -16.07
CA GLY A 109 -15.34 2.58 -15.43
C GLY A 109 -16.72 2.00 -15.75
N ALA A 110 -17.76 2.81 -15.73
CA ALA A 110 -19.13 2.41 -16.13
C ALA A 110 -19.21 2.01 -17.60
N ALA A 111 -18.44 2.68 -18.48
CA ALA A 111 -18.42 2.39 -19.91
C ALA A 111 -17.70 1.08 -20.26
N VAL A 112 -16.74 0.63 -19.44
CA VAL A 112 -15.93 -0.58 -19.66
C VAL A 112 -16.25 -1.72 -18.70
N GLY A 113 -17.32 -1.61 -17.89
CA GLY A 113 -17.75 -2.65 -16.95
C GLY A 113 -16.86 -2.78 -15.69
N GLY A 114 -16.08 -1.74 -15.36
CA GLY A 114 -15.31 -1.67 -14.13
C GLY A 114 -16.20 -1.44 -12.91
N ASN A 115 -15.92 -2.11 -11.79
CA ASN A 115 -16.63 -1.93 -10.53
C ASN A 115 -16.32 -0.55 -9.92
N ASP A 116 -17.28 0.36 -9.90
CA ASP A 116 -17.21 1.67 -9.25
C ASP A 116 -17.01 1.61 -7.71
N ALA A 117 -16.88 0.40 -7.17
CA ALA A 117 -16.81 0.14 -5.74
C ALA A 117 -15.39 0.11 -5.18
N ASP A 118 -14.36 0.30 -6.00
CA ASP A 118 -12.98 0.23 -5.52
C ASP A 118 -12.50 1.57 -4.97
N ARG A 119 -11.95 1.52 -3.76
CA ARG A 119 -11.20 2.65 -3.19
C ARG A 119 -9.76 2.60 -3.66
N LYS A 120 -9.23 3.76 -4.04
CA LYS A 120 -7.87 3.88 -4.55
C LYS A 120 -7.08 4.91 -3.73
N GLY A 121 -5.82 4.62 -3.48
CA GLY A 121 -4.84 5.51 -2.91
C GLY A 121 -3.62 5.64 -3.81
N GLN A 122 -3.06 6.85 -3.87
CA GLN A 122 -1.83 7.14 -4.60
C GLN A 122 -0.99 8.11 -3.80
N ALA A 123 0.30 7.81 -3.70
CA ALA A 123 1.26 8.66 -3.00
C ALA A 123 2.64 8.57 -3.66
N ILE A 124 3.47 9.56 -3.41
CA ILE A 124 4.88 9.56 -3.76
C ILE A 124 5.67 9.11 -2.54
N ALA A 125 6.41 8.03 -2.68
CA ALA A 125 7.37 7.57 -1.69
C ALA A 125 8.62 8.45 -1.77
N ILE A 126 9.05 9.01 -0.64
CA ILE A 126 10.17 9.92 -0.53
C ILE A 126 11.21 9.43 0.46
N TRP A 127 12.47 9.78 0.20
CA TRP A 127 13.57 9.55 1.12
C TRP A 127 14.15 10.87 1.60
N MET A 128 14.12 11.07 2.92
CA MET A 128 14.70 12.21 3.62
C MET A 128 16.01 11.78 4.29
N PRO A 129 17.20 12.12 3.74
CA PRO A 129 18.48 11.70 4.30
C PRO A 129 18.73 12.18 5.73
N SER A 130 18.21 13.36 6.06
CA SER A 130 18.41 13.99 7.39
C SER A 130 17.55 13.36 8.49
N ASP A 131 16.57 12.51 8.16
CA ASP A 131 15.59 11.93 9.10
C ASP A 131 15.99 10.55 9.65
N THR A 132 17.29 10.23 9.64
CA THR A 132 17.80 8.92 10.05
C THR A 132 17.60 8.61 11.53
N ALA A 133 17.55 9.62 12.39
CA ALA A 133 17.33 9.44 13.83
C ALA A 133 15.94 8.87 14.11
N ARG A 134 14.89 9.45 13.53
CA ARG A 134 13.50 9.00 13.66
C ARG A 134 13.31 7.58 13.06
N VAL A 135 13.92 7.33 11.89
CA VAL A 135 13.89 5.99 11.26
C VAL A 135 14.49 4.94 12.18
N ARG A 136 15.65 5.21 12.77
CA ARG A 136 16.30 4.29 13.70
C ARG A 136 15.46 4.03 14.94
N GLU A 137 14.86 5.06 15.52
CA GLU A 137 13.97 4.93 16.67
C GLU A 137 12.73 4.10 16.34
N ALA A 138 12.08 4.36 15.20
CA ALA A 138 10.89 3.63 14.76
C ALA A 138 11.16 2.16 14.46
N CYS A 139 12.32 1.84 13.87
CA CYS A 139 12.67 0.48 13.47
C CYS A 139 13.45 -0.31 14.55
N GLY A 140 13.93 0.33 15.58
CA GLY A 140 14.76 -0.27 16.63
C GLY A 140 13.99 -0.92 17.79
N LYS A 141 12.66 -1.01 17.68
CA LYS A 141 11.78 -1.60 18.70
C LYS A 141 11.62 -3.09 18.55
#